data_4d4dd189aab2474b8577b66f4d23a26f
#
_entry.id   4d4dd189aab2474b8577b66f4d23a26f
#
_cell.length_a   1.000
_cell.length_b   1.000
_cell.length_c   1.000
_cell.angle_alpha   90.00
_cell.angle_beta   90.00
_cell.angle_gamma   90.00
#
_symmetry.space_group_name_H-M   'P 1'
#
loop_
_entity.id
_entity.type
_entity.pdbx_description
1 polymer ?
#
loop_
_entity_poly.entity_id
_entity_poly.type
_entity_poly.pdbx_seq_one_letter_code
_entity_poly.pdbx_strand_id
1 'polypeptide(L)' 'HIELDLKWDVKQNTLNITATCQVDGKTGVEMEAMTAVSVAALTVYDMCKAIDREIRLTEIKLISKSGGASGDFRA' A
#
# COMPACT_ATOMS: atom_id res chain seq x y z
N HIS A 1 1.64 12.16 8.58
CA HIS A 1 1.67 12.31 7.13
C HIS A 1 1.46 10.98 6.44
N ILE A 2 0.48 10.92 5.57
CA ILE A 2 0.17 9.72 4.79
C ILE A 2 0.12 10.13 3.33
N GLU A 3 0.80 9.35 2.49
CA GLU A 3 0.84 9.60 1.05
C GLU A 3 0.51 8.33 0.31
N LEU A 4 -0.35 8.43 -0.69
CA LEU A 4 -0.68 7.32 -1.57
C LEU A 4 -0.23 7.64 -2.99
N ASP A 5 0.42 6.69 -3.62
CA ASP A 5 0.85 6.79 -5.00
C ASP A 5 0.26 5.63 -5.79
N LEU A 6 -0.38 5.92 -6.91
CA LEU A 6 -0.99 4.93 -7.77
C LEU A 6 -0.36 5.01 -9.16
N LYS A 7 0.14 3.90 -9.65
CA LYS A 7 0.79 3.83 -10.97
C LYS A 7 0.28 2.64 -11.77
N TRP A 8 -0.08 2.90 -13.00
CA TRP A 8 -0.43 1.84 -13.95
C TRP A 8 0.82 1.22 -14.54
N ASP A 9 0.84 -0.11 -14.54
CA ASP A 9 1.78 -0.89 -15.34
C ASP A 9 0.98 -1.49 -16.48
N VAL A 10 1.04 -0.84 -17.64
CA VAL A 10 0.24 -1.22 -18.80
C VAL A 10 0.63 -2.59 -19.32
N LYS A 11 1.92 -2.92 -19.28
CA LYS A 11 2.42 -4.19 -19.77
C LYS A 11 1.88 -5.36 -18.97
N GLN A 12 1.73 -5.18 -17.66
CA GLN A 12 1.24 -6.24 -16.77
C GLN A 12 -0.23 -6.10 -16.43
N ASN A 13 -0.85 -5.06 -16.96
CA ASN A 13 -2.26 -4.77 -16.69
C ASN A 13 -2.53 -4.72 -15.19
N THR A 14 -1.68 -3.99 -14.47
CA THR A 14 -1.68 -3.94 -13.01
C THR A 14 -1.67 -2.49 -12.53
N LEU A 15 -2.42 -2.23 -11.47
CA LEU A 15 -2.33 -0.97 -10.75
C LEU A 15 -1.49 -1.19 -9.52
N ASN A 16 -0.35 -0.49 -9.44
CA ASN A 16 0.53 -0.55 -8.27
C ASN A 16 0.18 0.60 -7.33
N ILE A 17 -0.09 0.25 -6.09
CA ILE A 17 -0.44 1.23 -5.05
C ILE A 17 0.64 1.20 -3.99
N THR A 18 1.19 2.36 -3.66
CA THR A 18 2.19 2.51 -2.61
C THR A 18 1.68 3.48 -1.56
N ALA A 19 1.70 3.06 -0.31
CA ALA A 19 1.35 3.91 0.82
C ALA A 19 2.62 4.23 1.61
N THR A 20 2.83 5.50 1.91
CA THR A 20 3.94 5.95 2.73
C THR A 20 3.38 6.69 3.93
N CYS A 21 3.81 6.29 5.11
CA CYS A 21 3.41 6.93 6.36
C CYS A 21 4.65 7.39 7.11
N GLN A 22 4.60 8.60 7.64
CA GLN A 22 5.68 9.19 8.41
C GLN A 22 5.14 9.88 9.65
N VAL A 23 5.81 9.66 10.77
CA VAL A 23 5.54 10.41 12.00
C VAL A 23 6.86 10.81 12.63
N ASP A 24 6.87 11.93 13.33
CA ASP A 24 7.99 12.32 14.17
C ASP A 24 7.87 11.54 15.47
N GLY A 25 8.88 10.73 15.79
CA GLY A 25 8.85 9.96 17.01
C GLY A 25 9.58 8.65 16.88
N LYS A 26 9.54 7.87 17.96
CA LYS A 26 10.26 6.60 18.06
C LYS A 26 9.43 5.41 17.60
N THR A 27 8.15 5.58 17.33
CA THR A 27 7.24 4.50 16.97
C THR A 27 7.21 4.33 15.45
N GLY A 28 7.36 3.09 14.98
CA GLY A 28 7.18 2.79 13.59
C GLY A 28 5.71 2.85 13.19
N VAL A 29 5.44 3.13 11.93
CA VAL A 29 4.08 3.29 11.42
C VAL A 29 3.77 2.28 10.31
N GLU A 30 4.38 1.09 10.38
CA GLU A 30 4.18 0.07 9.35
C GLU A 30 2.72 -0.41 9.27
N MET A 31 2.05 -0.53 10.41
CA MET A 31 0.66 -0.98 10.41
C MET A 31 -0.26 0.06 9.78
N GLU A 32 0.03 1.34 9.99
CA GLU A 32 -0.73 2.41 9.37
C GLU A 32 -0.55 2.38 7.84
N ALA A 33 0.67 2.16 7.37
CA ALA A 33 0.94 2.06 5.94
C ALA A 33 0.28 0.81 5.33
N MET A 34 0.39 -0.33 6.00
CA MET A 34 -0.24 -1.57 5.54
C MET A 34 -1.76 -1.43 5.49
N THR A 35 -2.34 -0.78 6.48
CA THR A 35 -3.78 -0.52 6.51
C THR A 35 -4.18 0.42 5.38
N ALA A 36 -3.44 1.50 5.18
CA ALA A 36 -3.76 2.49 4.16
C ALA A 36 -3.72 1.88 2.76
N VAL A 37 -2.69 1.09 2.44
CA VAL A 37 -2.59 0.46 1.12
C VAL A 37 -3.69 -0.58 0.93
N SER A 38 -4.06 -1.30 1.98
CA SER A 38 -5.12 -2.31 1.91
C SER A 38 -6.48 -1.67 1.65
N VAL A 39 -6.79 -0.59 2.35
CA VAL A 39 -8.04 0.15 2.15
C VAL A 39 -8.07 0.76 0.75
N ALA A 40 -6.96 1.31 0.28
CA ALA A 40 -6.89 1.86 -1.07
C ALA A 40 -7.16 0.79 -2.13
N ALA A 41 -6.56 -0.39 -1.97
CA ALA A 41 -6.77 -1.49 -2.91
C ALA A 41 -8.23 -1.97 -2.90
N LEU A 42 -8.83 -2.10 -1.73
CA LEU A 42 -10.23 -2.48 -1.61
C LEU A 42 -11.15 -1.42 -2.21
N THR A 43 -10.82 -0.15 -2.07
CA THR A 43 -11.60 0.94 -2.63
C THR A 43 -11.56 0.90 -4.15
N VAL A 44 -10.38 0.68 -4.74
CA VAL A 44 -10.25 0.54 -6.19
C VAL A 44 -11.08 -0.64 -6.68
N TYR A 45 -10.99 -1.78 -6.00
CA TYR A 45 -11.80 -2.95 -6.35
C TYR A 45 -13.29 -2.62 -6.32
N ASP A 46 -13.76 -2.00 -5.26
CA ASP A 46 -15.16 -1.66 -5.08
C ASP A 46 -15.67 -0.75 -6.21
N MET A 47 -14.86 0.23 -6.58
CA MET A 47 -15.23 1.18 -7.63
C MET A 47 -15.18 0.59 -9.04
N CYS A 48 -14.35 -0.42 -9.25
CA CYS A 48 -14.13 -1.01 -10.59
C CYS A 48 -14.85 -2.33 -10.81
N LYS A 49 -15.37 -2.97 -9.77
CA LYS A 49 -15.97 -4.30 -9.89
C LYS A 49 -17.18 -4.35 -10.82
N ALA A 50 -17.85 -3.24 -11.02
CA ALA A 50 -18.99 -3.18 -11.95
C ALA A 50 -18.54 -3.40 -13.40
N ILE A 51 -17.29 -3.06 -13.70
CA ILE A 51 -16.71 -3.23 -15.03
C ILE A 51 -16.05 -4.60 -15.15
N ASP A 52 -15.32 -5.02 -14.13
CA ASP A 52 -14.57 -6.27 -14.13
C ASP A 52 -14.51 -6.87 -12.72
N ARG A 53 -15.18 -7.99 -12.53
CA ARG A 53 -15.21 -8.68 -11.23
C ARG A 53 -13.99 -9.58 -11.02
N GLU A 54 -13.20 -9.79 -12.05
CA GLU A 54 -12.02 -10.64 -11.96
C GLU A 54 -10.78 -9.88 -11.49
N ILE A 55 -10.94 -8.62 -11.12
CA ILE A 55 -9.86 -7.85 -10.51
C ILE A 55 -9.41 -8.58 -9.24
N ARG A 56 -8.11 -8.74 -9.09
CA ARG A 56 -7.52 -9.41 -7.93
C ARG A 56 -6.59 -8.48 -7.19
N LEU A 57 -6.66 -8.57 -5.87
CA LEU A 57 -5.65 -7.97 -5.00
C LEU A 57 -4.58 -9.05 -4.80
N THR A 58 -3.39 -8.84 -5.28
CA THR A 58 -2.40 -9.90 -5.32
C THR A 58 -1.46 -9.87 -4.13
N GLU A 59 -0.59 -8.88 -4.05
CA GLU A 59 0.46 -8.89 -3.05
C GLU A 59 0.43 -7.58 -2.27
N ILE A 60 0.30 -7.68 -0.95
CA ILE A 60 0.42 -6.53 -0.05
C ILE A 60 1.60 -6.82 0.86
N LYS A 61 2.62 -5.98 0.80
CA LYS A 61 3.83 -6.23 1.57
C LYS A 61 4.50 -4.94 2.00
N LEU A 62 5.30 -5.03 3.04
CA LEU A 62 6.15 -3.95 3.48
C LEU A 62 7.39 -3.86 2.60
N ILE A 63 7.65 -2.67 2.05
CA ILE A 63 8.83 -2.44 1.21
C ILE A 63 10.00 -1.99 2.08
N SER A 64 9.76 -1.04 2.97
CA SER A 64 10.81 -0.55 3.85
C SER A 64 10.20 0.15 5.06
N LYS A 65 10.94 0.17 6.14
CA LYS A 65 10.60 0.97 7.31
C LYS A 65 11.87 1.42 8.01
N SER A 66 11.79 2.52 8.73
CA SER A 66 12.86 2.96 9.63
C SER A 66 12.24 3.31 10.97
N GLY A 67 13.01 3.10 12.04
CA GLY A 67 12.54 3.34 13.39
C GLY A 67 11.67 2.21 13.92
N GLY A 68 11.05 2.46 15.09
CA GLY A 68 10.22 1.48 15.77
C GLY A 68 11.03 0.44 16.56
N ALA A 69 10.31 -0.48 17.21
CA ALA A 69 10.92 -1.45 18.12
C ALA A 69 11.80 -2.46 17.40
N SER A 70 11.45 -2.84 16.17
CA SER A 70 12.22 -3.82 15.39
C SER A 70 13.29 -3.20 14.50
N GLY A 71 13.45 -1.88 14.52
CA GLY A 71 14.48 -1.21 13.74
C GLY A 71 14.15 -1.11 12.25
N ASP A 72 15.18 -0.93 11.45
CA ASP A 72 15.04 -0.70 10.03
C ASP A 72 14.81 -2.00 9.26
N PHE A 73 14.08 -1.90 8.18
CA PHE A 73 13.79 -3.01 7.29
C PHE A 73 13.77 -2.53 5.84
N ARG A 74 14.25 -3.35 4.94
CA ARG A 74 14.15 -3.12 3.51
C ARG A 74 14.01 -4.46 2.79
N ALA A 75 12.96 -4.56 2.01
CA ALA A 75 12.70 -5.76 1.20
C ALA A 75 13.65 -5.83 0.00
#